data_bfe85c18e05df2b7632e89ee232f5faa
#
_entry.id   bfe85c18e05df2b7632e89ee232f5faa
#
_cell.length_a   1.000
_cell.length_b   1.000
_cell.length_c   1.000
_cell.angle_alpha   90.00
_cell.angle_beta   90.00
_cell.angle_gamma   90.00
#
_symmetry.space_group_name_H-M   'P 1'
#
loop_
_entity.id
_entity.type
_entity.pdbx_description
1 polymer ?
#
loop_
_entity_poly.entity_id
_entity_poly.type
_entity_poly.pdbx_seq_one_letter_code
_entity_poly.pdbx_strand_id
1 'polypeptide(L)'
;AGVISDVITAGMVVGKSQEYFYWSYSLLALALSWVSSVLPAYLVARRELHDEAAQLLLPKPPVKGSKILLERLSFIWSRLSFTHKVTARNIFRYKQRMLMTIFGVAGSVALLFAGLGIQSSVGGVVERQFEQIQQYQMIVAEKSSASEQEKADIESALQAEPIHAYQKIYSKSIEKDFKGKAGLQTITMMVTSGEDFNPFITLEENGRELQVTNGAVVSQKLAQLASVTIGDKLELDGKEIKVAAISENYVGHFVYLNRATYEQVYGTSPQDNTYLVKLKEPTPSNTE
;
A
#
# COMPACT_ATOMS: atom_id res chain seq x y z
N ALA A 1 3.74 16.38 10.03
CA ALA A 1 3.74 15.97 8.62
C ALA A 1 5.05 16.39 7.93
N GLY A 2 5.47 17.66 7.98
CA GLY A 2 6.68 18.15 7.31
C GLY A 2 7.95 17.36 7.62
N VAL A 3 8.22 17.07 8.89
CA VAL A 3 9.43 16.34 9.31
C VAL A 3 9.48 14.91 8.72
N ILE A 4 8.34 14.23 8.61
CA ILE A 4 8.30 12.87 8.02
C ILE A 4 8.48 12.96 6.51
N SER A 5 7.89 13.95 5.86
CA SER A 5 8.07 14.25 4.44
C SER A 5 9.54 14.52 4.13
N ASP A 6 10.20 15.36 4.92
CA ASP A 6 11.62 15.72 4.74
C ASP A 6 12.55 14.52 4.91
N VAL A 7 12.26 13.63 5.86
CA VAL A 7 13.04 12.39 6.07
C VAL A 7 12.88 11.42 4.89
N ILE A 8 11.68 11.28 4.35
CA ILE A 8 11.42 10.39 3.21
C ILE A 8 12.02 10.96 1.92
N THR A 9 11.94 12.27 1.73
CA THR A 9 12.47 12.94 0.52
C THR A 9 13.98 13.13 0.55
N ALA A 10 14.63 13.07 1.71
CA ALA A 10 16.09 13.17 1.81
C ALA A 10 16.84 11.97 1.20
N GLY A 11 16.18 10.80 1.11
CA GLY A 11 16.75 9.58 0.52
C GLY A 11 16.24 9.22 -0.87
N MET A 12 15.27 9.97 -1.42
CA MET A 12 14.67 9.69 -2.72
C MET A 12 14.60 10.96 -3.56
N VAL A 13 14.91 10.85 -4.86
CA VAL A 13 14.68 11.94 -5.84
C VAL A 13 13.18 11.99 -6.14
N VAL A 14 12.39 12.40 -5.16
CA VAL A 14 10.95 12.62 -5.31
C VAL A 14 10.75 14.12 -5.49
N GLY A 15 9.95 14.52 -6.48
CA GLY A 15 9.59 15.93 -6.67
C GLY A 15 9.02 16.54 -5.39
N LYS A 16 9.09 17.86 -5.26
CA LYS A 16 8.64 18.60 -4.06
C LYS A 16 7.30 18.07 -3.58
N SER A 17 7.29 17.48 -2.39
CA SER A 17 6.08 17.05 -1.71
C SER A 17 5.18 18.26 -1.47
N GLN A 18 4.01 18.29 -2.09
CA GLN A 18 3.00 19.29 -1.79
C GLN A 18 2.16 18.81 -0.63
N GLU A 19 2.28 19.47 0.49
CA GLU A 19 1.43 19.20 1.65
C GLU A 19 0.05 19.81 1.45
N TYR A 20 -0.96 18.95 1.27
CA TYR A 20 -2.35 19.37 1.21
C TYR A 20 -2.99 19.22 2.59
N PHE A 21 -3.46 20.30 3.17
CA PHE A 21 -4.25 20.26 4.39
C PHE A 21 -5.73 20.03 4.03
N TYR A 22 -6.24 18.86 4.35
CA TYR A 22 -7.62 18.49 4.08
C TYR A 22 -8.56 19.02 5.17
N TRP A 23 -9.00 20.25 5.05
CA TRP A 23 -9.88 20.92 6.01
C TRP A 23 -11.16 20.13 6.32
N SER A 24 -11.77 19.49 5.33
CA SER A 24 -12.99 18.69 5.50
C SER A 24 -12.80 17.52 6.48
N TYR A 25 -11.72 16.77 6.36
CA TYR A 25 -11.42 15.66 7.27
C TYR A 25 -11.00 16.17 8.67
N SER A 26 -10.28 17.26 8.74
CA SER A 26 -9.88 17.89 10.01
C SER A 26 -11.09 18.41 10.78
N LEU A 27 -12.03 19.08 10.10
CA LEU A 27 -13.28 19.53 10.69
C LEU A 27 -14.17 18.38 11.14
N LEU A 28 -14.25 17.31 10.34
CA LEU A 28 -15.00 16.10 10.69
C LEU A 28 -14.43 15.46 11.97
N ALA A 29 -13.11 15.29 12.04
CA ALA A 29 -12.42 14.73 13.20
C ALA A 29 -12.65 15.58 14.45
N LEU A 30 -12.58 16.92 14.32
CA LEU A 30 -12.81 17.86 15.39
C LEU A 30 -14.27 17.81 15.87
N ALA A 31 -15.22 17.75 14.94
CA ALA A 31 -16.64 17.61 15.25
C ALA A 31 -16.96 16.30 15.97
N LEU A 32 -16.39 15.18 15.49
CA LEU A 32 -16.54 13.89 16.16
C LEU A 32 -15.93 13.87 17.56
N SER A 33 -14.76 14.48 17.75
CA SER A 33 -14.11 14.62 19.04
C SER A 33 -14.95 15.45 20.00
N TRP A 34 -15.47 16.58 19.52
CA TRP A 34 -16.33 17.48 20.31
C TRP A 34 -17.63 16.78 20.70
N VAL A 35 -18.32 16.14 19.77
CA VAL A 35 -19.55 15.37 20.05
C VAL A 35 -19.28 14.25 21.06
N SER A 36 -18.20 13.50 20.88
CA SER A 36 -17.84 12.39 21.78
C SER A 36 -17.54 12.84 23.22
N SER A 37 -17.06 14.06 23.40
CA SER A 37 -16.75 14.62 24.73
C SER A 37 -17.96 15.32 25.35
N VAL A 38 -18.60 16.20 24.59
CA VAL A 38 -19.66 17.09 25.12
C VAL A 38 -20.99 16.37 25.28
N LEU A 39 -21.36 15.52 24.33
CA LEU A 39 -22.67 14.84 24.38
C LEU A 39 -22.84 13.95 25.62
N PRO A 40 -21.91 13.06 25.98
CA PRO A 40 -22.02 12.28 27.21
C PRO A 40 -22.03 13.15 28.47
N ALA A 41 -21.15 14.18 28.52
CA ALA A 41 -21.09 15.09 29.65
C ALA A 41 -22.41 15.85 29.83
N TYR A 42 -22.98 16.36 28.75
CA TYR A 42 -24.28 17.03 28.77
C TYR A 42 -25.41 16.12 29.21
N LEU A 43 -25.49 14.88 28.69
CA LEU A 43 -26.51 13.93 29.05
C LEU A 43 -26.44 13.53 30.53
N VAL A 44 -25.24 13.32 31.08
CA VAL A 44 -25.05 13.02 32.50
C VAL A 44 -25.40 14.22 33.34
N ALA A 45 -24.89 15.41 33.03
CA ALA A 45 -25.18 16.63 33.75
C ALA A 45 -26.70 16.95 33.78
N ARG A 46 -27.35 16.84 32.62
CA ARG A 46 -28.81 17.06 32.53
C ARG A 46 -29.60 16.07 33.38
N ARG A 47 -29.15 14.82 33.47
CA ARG A 47 -29.80 13.80 34.29
C ARG A 47 -29.62 14.06 35.78
N GLU A 48 -28.40 14.39 36.20
CA GLU A 48 -28.09 14.69 37.61
C GLU A 48 -28.73 16.02 38.08
N LEU A 49 -28.82 17.03 37.20
CA LEU A 49 -29.50 18.30 37.52
C LEU A 49 -31.03 18.22 37.52
N HIS A 50 -31.61 17.16 36.98
CA HIS A 50 -33.06 16.96 36.99
C HIS A 50 -33.54 16.24 38.25
N ASP A 51 -32.61 15.61 38.99
CA ASP A 51 -32.93 14.98 40.28
C ASP A 51 -33.08 16.05 41.35
N GLU A 52 -34.14 15.95 42.16
CA GLU A 52 -34.38 16.90 43.30
C GLU A 52 -33.22 16.83 44.30
N ALA A 53 -32.80 17.97 44.83
CA ALA A 53 -31.69 18.07 45.77
C ALA A 53 -31.86 17.15 47.00
N ALA A 54 -33.10 16.90 47.43
CA ALA A 54 -33.43 15.97 48.53
C ALA A 54 -33.14 14.47 48.16
N GLN A 55 -33.21 14.08 46.88
CA GLN A 55 -32.92 12.74 46.45
C GLN A 55 -31.40 12.49 46.27
N LEU A 56 -30.61 13.52 46.02
CA LEU A 56 -29.16 13.45 45.95
C LEU A 56 -28.48 13.19 47.31
N LEU A 57 -29.15 13.55 48.40
CA LEU A 57 -28.67 13.33 49.77
C LEU A 57 -29.07 11.92 50.33
N LEU A 58 -29.97 11.22 49.69
CA LEU A 58 -30.37 9.87 50.10
C LEU A 58 -29.44 8.79 49.51
N PRO A 59 -29.06 7.75 50.31
CA PRO A 59 -28.30 6.63 49.78
C PRO A 59 -29.06 5.98 48.62
N LYS A 60 -28.47 5.86 47.46
CA LYS A 60 -29.09 5.22 46.29
C LYS A 60 -29.53 3.79 46.66
N PRO A 61 -30.83 3.43 46.52
CA PRO A 61 -31.28 2.10 46.85
C PRO A 61 -30.54 1.04 46.00
N PRO A 62 -30.29 -0.15 46.59
CA PRO A 62 -29.56 -1.20 45.85
C PRO A 62 -30.32 -1.57 44.59
N VAL A 63 -29.61 -1.62 43.47
CA VAL A 63 -30.20 -1.96 42.15
C VAL A 63 -30.92 -3.32 42.25
N LYS A 64 -32.25 -3.33 42.06
CA LYS A 64 -33.02 -4.57 42.05
C LYS A 64 -32.44 -5.55 41.06
N GLY A 65 -32.20 -6.79 41.51
CA GLY A 65 -31.61 -7.84 40.67
C GLY A 65 -32.53 -8.17 39.49
N SER A 66 -32.23 -7.63 38.32
CA SER A 66 -32.93 -8.00 37.11
C SER A 66 -32.39 -9.33 36.58
N LYS A 67 -33.26 -10.17 36.01
CA LYS A 67 -32.83 -11.41 35.31
C LYS A 67 -31.84 -11.05 34.23
N ILE A 68 -30.70 -11.73 34.21
CA ILE A 68 -29.66 -11.55 33.18
C ILE A 68 -30.02 -12.34 31.93
N LEU A 69 -29.51 -11.88 30.76
CA LEU A 69 -29.73 -12.56 29.48
C LEU A 69 -29.30 -14.03 29.50
N LEU A 70 -28.25 -14.37 30.26
CA LEU A 70 -27.74 -15.73 30.39
C LEU A 70 -28.75 -16.66 31.12
N GLU A 71 -29.62 -16.12 31.99
CA GLU A 71 -30.69 -16.90 32.65
C GLU A 71 -31.80 -17.29 31.67
N ARG A 72 -31.94 -16.61 30.54
CA ARG A 72 -32.89 -16.98 29.47
C ARG A 72 -32.43 -18.19 28.67
N LEU A 73 -31.14 -18.48 28.67
CA LEU A 73 -30.56 -19.66 28.06
C LEU A 73 -30.54 -20.81 29.07
N SER A 74 -31.69 -21.42 29.34
CA SER A 74 -31.85 -22.44 30.35
C SER A 74 -30.91 -23.63 30.22
N PHE A 75 -30.54 -24.00 28.98
CA PHE A 75 -29.61 -25.08 28.70
C PHE A 75 -28.18 -24.79 29.23
N ILE A 76 -27.68 -23.56 29.09
CA ILE A 76 -26.38 -23.16 29.61
C ILE A 76 -26.49 -22.91 31.13
N TRP A 77 -27.54 -22.22 31.56
CA TRP A 77 -27.71 -21.83 32.94
C TRP A 77 -27.86 -23.04 33.91
N SER A 78 -28.54 -24.11 33.48
CA SER A 78 -28.68 -25.31 34.29
C SER A 78 -27.37 -26.04 34.58
N ARG A 79 -26.42 -25.99 33.64
CA ARG A 79 -25.13 -26.65 33.75
C ARG A 79 -24.09 -25.86 34.52
N LEU A 80 -24.33 -24.59 34.86
CA LEU A 80 -23.39 -23.76 35.61
C LEU A 80 -23.46 -24.09 37.11
N SER A 81 -22.28 -24.15 37.74
CA SER A 81 -22.18 -24.27 39.21
C SER A 81 -22.68 -22.99 39.89
N PHE A 82 -22.96 -23.07 41.18
CA PHE A 82 -23.44 -21.92 41.98
C PHE A 82 -22.48 -20.73 41.88
N THR A 83 -21.18 -20.96 41.99
CA THR A 83 -20.16 -19.91 41.90
C THR A 83 -20.20 -19.20 40.55
N HIS A 84 -20.28 -19.92 39.44
CA HIS A 84 -20.38 -19.34 38.11
C HIS A 84 -21.68 -18.53 37.94
N LYS A 85 -22.79 -18.99 38.50
CA LYS A 85 -24.07 -18.26 38.50
C LYS A 85 -23.96 -16.92 39.22
N VAL A 86 -23.33 -16.90 40.41
CA VAL A 86 -23.11 -15.68 41.20
C VAL A 86 -22.17 -14.73 40.49
N THR A 87 -21.07 -15.23 39.93
CA THR A 87 -20.10 -14.43 39.13
C THR A 87 -20.79 -13.80 37.92
N ALA A 88 -21.53 -14.59 37.15
CA ALA A 88 -22.29 -14.09 36.01
C ALA A 88 -23.26 -12.97 36.41
N ARG A 89 -24.03 -13.18 37.49
CA ARG A 89 -24.94 -12.14 38.00
C ARG A 89 -24.18 -10.87 38.39
N ASN A 90 -23.04 -10.97 39.03
CA ASN A 90 -22.24 -9.81 39.43
C ASN A 90 -21.69 -9.05 38.22
N ILE A 91 -21.17 -9.76 37.22
CA ILE A 91 -20.67 -9.16 35.98
C ILE A 91 -21.78 -8.41 35.24
N PHE A 92 -22.92 -9.05 35.03
CA PHE A 92 -24.05 -8.46 34.32
C PHE A 92 -24.82 -7.41 35.11
N ARG A 93 -24.67 -7.35 36.45
CA ARG A 93 -25.21 -6.26 37.28
C ARG A 93 -24.62 -4.91 36.88
N TYR A 94 -23.35 -4.86 36.59
CA TYR A 94 -22.62 -3.65 36.20
C TYR A 94 -22.32 -3.60 34.69
N LYS A 95 -23.38 -3.69 33.89
CA LYS A 95 -23.31 -3.79 32.43
C LYS A 95 -22.43 -2.71 31.80
N GLN A 96 -22.50 -1.47 32.27
CA GLN A 96 -21.73 -0.36 31.75
C GLN A 96 -20.23 -0.58 31.96
N ARG A 97 -19.82 -0.99 33.15
CA ARG A 97 -18.40 -1.30 33.44
C ARG A 97 -17.91 -2.49 32.63
N MET A 98 -18.73 -3.55 32.55
CA MET A 98 -18.41 -4.72 31.71
C MET A 98 -18.23 -4.34 30.25
N LEU A 99 -19.13 -3.56 29.67
CA LEU A 99 -19.02 -3.10 28.28
C LEU A 99 -17.79 -2.20 28.07
N MET A 100 -17.52 -1.27 28.97
CA MET A 100 -16.29 -0.44 28.90
C MET A 100 -15.03 -1.29 28.88
N THR A 101 -14.95 -2.33 29.73
CA THR A 101 -13.81 -3.23 29.75
C THR A 101 -13.70 -4.03 28.45
N ILE A 102 -14.81 -4.59 27.97
CA ILE A 102 -14.84 -5.36 26.71
C ILE A 102 -14.40 -4.48 25.54
N PHE A 103 -14.99 -3.29 25.40
CA PHE A 103 -14.63 -2.37 24.30
C PHE A 103 -13.18 -1.85 24.40
N GLY A 104 -12.71 -1.60 25.63
CA GLY A 104 -11.31 -1.20 25.85
C GLY A 104 -10.33 -2.28 25.42
N VAL A 105 -10.54 -3.52 25.87
CA VAL A 105 -9.68 -4.65 25.50
C VAL A 105 -9.81 -4.96 24.00
N ALA A 106 -11.03 -5.05 23.49
CA ALA A 106 -11.27 -5.33 22.07
C ALA A 106 -10.65 -4.25 21.17
N GLY A 107 -10.76 -2.98 21.55
CA GLY A 107 -10.15 -1.85 20.83
C GLY A 107 -8.62 -1.94 20.81
N SER A 108 -8.00 -2.25 21.95
CA SER A 108 -6.55 -2.41 22.04
C SER A 108 -6.04 -3.59 21.19
N VAL A 109 -6.73 -4.72 21.25
CA VAL A 109 -6.39 -5.90 20.44
C VAL A 109 -6.59 -5.63 18.95
N ALA A 110 -7.67 -4.94 18.58
CA ALA A 110 -7.93 -4.57 17.19
C ALA A 110 -6.84 -3.65 16.63
N LEU A 111 -6.38 -2.66 17.41
CA LEU A 111 -5.29 -1.77 17.01
C LEU A 111 -3.96 -2.54 16.87
N LEU A 112 -3.66 -3.43 17.80
CA LEU A 112 -2.47 -4.27 17.71
C LEU A 112 -2.51 -5.17 16.46
N PHE A 113 -3.63 -5.82 16.24
CA PHE A 113 -3.82 -6.67 15.06
C PHE A 113 -3.73 -5.89 13.75
N ALA A 114 -4.34 -4.70 13.69
CA ALA A 114 -4.24 -3.80 12.53
C ALA A 114 -2.78 -3.37 12.29
N GLY A 115 -2.05 -2.98 13.34
CA GLY A 115 -0.64 -2.59 13.22
C GLY A 115 0.26 -3.71 12.70
N LEU A 116 0.14 -4.91 13.27
CA LEU A 116 0.89 -6.09 12.81
C LEU A 116 0.48 -6.52 11.39
N GLY A 117 -0.82 -6.41 11.06
CA GLY A 117 -1.33 -6.71 9.72
C GLY A 117 -0.77 -5.77 8.66
N ILE A 118 -0.72 -4.47 8.93
CA ILE A 118 -0.10 -3.48 8.04
C ILE A 118 1.39 -3.76 7.89
N GLN A 119 2.11 -4.00 8.97
CA GLN A 119 3.54 -4.32 8.93
C GLN A 119 3.83 -5.55 8.07
N SER A 120 3.07 -6.64 8.28
CA SER A 120 3.21 -7.87 7.50
C SER A 120 2.86 -7.66 6.02
N SER A 121 1.81 -6.89 5.73
CA SER A 121 1.40 -6.60 4.35
C SER A 121 2.45 -5.77 3.60
N VAL A 122 3.00 -4.75 4.24
CA VAL A 122 4.05 -3.90 3.63
C VAL A 122 5.32 -4.72 3.40
N GLY A 123 5.73 -5.54 4.38
CA GLY A 123 6.89 -6.44 4.25
C GLY A 123 6.74 -7.40 3.07
N GLY A 124 5.57 -8.03 2.94
CA GLY A 124 5.28 -8.95 1.84
C GLY A 124 5.28 -8.28 0.45
N VAL A 125 4.83 -7.02 0.37
CA VAL A 125 4.90 -6.23 -0.88
C VAL A 125 6.35 -5.97 -1.27
N VAL A 126 7.19 -5.56 -0.32
CA VAL A 126 8.62 -5.28 -0.57
C VAL A 126 9.36 -6.52 -1.05
N GLU A 127 9.20 -7.64 -0.33
CA GLU A 127 9.80 -8.92 -0.70
C GLU A 127 9.37 -9.35 -2.12
N ARG A 128 8.06 -9.32 -2.40
CA ARG A 128 7.55 -9.73 -3.71
C ARG A 128 8.01 -8.80 -4.83
N GLN A 129 8.04 -7.50 -4.61
CA GLN A 129 8.47 -6.53 -5.61
C GLN A 129 9.96 -6.63 -5.93
N PHE A 130 10.82 -6.69 -4.90
CA PHE A 130 12.27 -6.53 -5.07
C PHE A 130 13.06 -7.84 -5.02
N GLU A 131 12.45 -8.97 -4.65
CA GLU A 131 13.10 -10.28 -4.69
C GLU A 131 12.54 -11.20 -5.77
N GLN A 132 11.23 -11.07 -6.08
CA GLN A 132 10.59 -11.97 -7.05
C GLN A 132 10.35 -11.31 -8.41
N ILE A 133 9.89 -10.05 -8.44
CA ILE A 133 9.57 -9.34 -9.69
C ILE A 133 10.80 -8.62 -10.23
N GLN A 134 11.37 -7.69 -9.48
CA GLN A 134 12.57 -6.92 -9.86
C GLN A 134 13.81 -7.56 -9.27
N GLN A 135 14.43 -8.45 -10.03
CA GLN A 135 15.57 -9.25 -9.57
C GLN A 135 16.93 -8.61 -9.88
N TYR A 136 16.97 -7.40 -10.41
CA TYR A 136 18.18 -6.61 -10.54
C TYR A 136 18.45 -5.81 -9.28
N GLN A 137 19.73 -5.56 -8.97
CA GLN A 137 20.14 -4.79 -7.80
C GLN A 137 20.46 -3.33 -8.16
N MET A 138 20.79 -3.05 -9.43
CA MET A 138 21.17 -1.70 -9.86
C MET A 138 20.66 -1.42 -11.27
N ILE A 139 20.32 -0.15 -11.50
CA ILE A 139 20.03 0.39 -12.83
C ILE A 139 21.10 1.44 -13.16
N VAL A 140 21.74 1.30 -14.29
CA VAL A 140 22.66 2.29 -14.83
C VAL A 140 22.02 2.90 -16.08
N ALA A 141 21.73 4.20 -16.06
CA ALA A 141 21.19 4.92 -17.20
C ALA A 141 22.27 5.80 -17.86
N GLU A 142 22.39 5.70 -19.18
CA GLU A 142 23.26 6.57 -19.96
C GLU A 142 22.68 8.00 -19.96
N LYS A 143 23.55 9.01 -19.82
CA LYS A 143 23.14 10.40 -20.04
C LYS A 143 22.86 10.61 -21.51
N SER A 144 21.86 11.41 -21.84
CA SER A 144 21.52 11.74 -23.24
C SER A 144 22.70 12.40 -24.01
N SER A 145 23.66 13.00 -23.28
CA SER A 145 24.87 13.64 -23.80
C SER A 145 26.12 12.78 -23.66
N ALA A 146 25.98 11.49 -23.30
CA ALA A 146 27.13 10.63 -23.09
C ALA A 146 27.90 10.43 -24.41
N SER A 147 29.21 10.62 -24.34
CA SER A 147 30.14 10.35 -25.45
C SER A 147 30.30 8.84 -25.64
N GLU A 148 30.75 8.43 -26.82
CA GLU A 148 31.04 7.01 -27.11
C GLU A 148 32.12 6.44 -26.17
N GLN A 149 33.05 7.29 -25.67
CA GLN A 149 34.06 6.88 -24.70
C GLN A 149 33.39 6.57 -23.33
N GLU A 150 32.51 7.44 -22.85
CA GLU A 150 31.79 7.22 -21.59
C GLU A 150 30.91 5.96 -21.64
N LYS A 151 30.28 5.67 -22.78
CA LYS A 151 29.53 4.42 -22.97
C LYS A 151 30.44 3.19 -22.93
N ALA A 152 31.61 3.26 -23.59
CA ALA A 152 32.60 2.19 -23.55
C ALA A 152 33.14 1.97 -22.13
N ASP A 153 33.36 3.03 -21.37
CA ASP A 153 33.78 2.96 -19.97
C ASP A 153 32.71 2.30 -19.08
N ILE A 154 31.42 2.62 -19.29
CA ILE A 154 30.31 1.95 -18.61
C ILE A 154 30.30 0.45 -18.95
N GLU A 155 30.38 0.08 -20.23
CA GLU A 155 30.39 -1.33 -20.64
C GLU A 155 31.61 -2.08 -20.09
N SER A 156 32.75 -1.46 -20.02
CA SER A 156 33.96 -2.01 -19.39
C SER A 156 33.75 -2.24 -17.89
N ALA A 157 33.17 -1.26 -17.19
CA ALA A 157 32.85 -1.39 -15.76
C ALA A 157 31.82 -2.49 -15.48
N LEU A 158 30.86 -2.67 -16.38
CA LEU A 158 29.83 -3.72 -16.25
C LEU A 158 30.39 -5.15 -16.47
N GLN A 159 31.59 -5.29 -17.02
CA GLN A 159 32.29 -6.57 -17.16
C GLN A 159 33.18 -6.90 -15.97
N ALA A 160 33.39 -5.95 -15.05
CA ALA A 160 34.23 -6.12 -13.87
C ALA A 160 33.46 -6.76 -12.70
N GLU A 161 34.21 -7.33 -11.76
CA GLU A 161 33.65 -7.74 -10.47
C GLU A 161 33.14 -6.49 -9.67
N PRO A 162 32.02 -6.56 -8.96
CA PRO A 162 31.25 -7.75 -8.54
C PRO A 162 30.02 -8.09 -9.43
N ILE A 163 30.01 -7.66 -10.68
CA ILE A 163 28.83 -7.85 -11.56
C ILE A 163 28.71 -9.30 -12.01
N HIS A 164 27.53 -9.86 -11.87
CA HIS A 164 27.21 -11.22 -12.31
C HIS A 164 26.68 -11.23 -13.76
N ALA A 165 25.73 -10.35 -14.05
CA ALA A 165 25.10 -10.22 -15.36
C ALA A 165 24.51 -8.84 -15.53
N TYR A 166 24.37 -8.40 -16.78
CA TYR A 166 23.63 -7.20 -17.12
C TYR A 166 22.81 -7.40 -18.40
N GLN A 167 21.73 -6.63 -18.52
CA GLN A 167 20.93 -6.56 -19.74
C GLN A 167 20.77 -5.11 -20.17
N LYS A 168 21.06 -4.83 -21.42
CA LYS A 168 20.87 -3.52 -22.03
C LYS A 168 19.43 -3.42 -22.54
N ILE A 169 18.75 -2.36 -22.17
CA ILE A 169 17.36 -2.08 -22.54
C ILE A 169 17.20 -0.61 -22.95
N TYR A 170 16.14 -0.31 -23.66
CA TYR A 170 15.68 1.07 -23.79
C TYR A 170 14.69 1.39 -22.66
N SER A 171 14.92 2.48 -21.95
CA SER A 171 14.03 2.98 -20.91
C SER A 171 13.65 4.44 -21.17
N LYS A 172 12.37 4.77 -21.02
CA LYS A 172 11.82 6.12 -21.15
C LYS A 172 10.79 6.38 -20.06
N SER A 173 10.95 7.51 -19.35
CA SER A 173 9.94 8.02 -18.44
C SER A 173 8.96 8.91 -19.19
N ILE A 174 7.66 8.66 -19.02
CA ILE A 174 6.55 9.36 -19.65
C ILE A 174 5.64 9.88 -18.55
N GLU A 175 5.33 11.17 -18.57
CA GLU A 175 4.36 11.75 -17.66
C GLU A 175 2.97 11.74 -18.29
N LYS A 176 1.99 11.21 -17.56
CA LYS A 176 0.58 11.17 -17.97
C LYS A 176 -0.32 11.65 -16.84
N ASP A 177 -1.22 12.57 -17.16
CA ASP A 177 -2.21 13.07 -16.21
C ASP A 177 -3.50 12.23 -16.27
N PHE A 178 -3.73 11.50 -15.17
CA PHE A 178 -4.95 10.73 -14.94
C PHE A 178 -5.98 11.58 -14.19
N LYS A 179 -6.53 12.60 -14.88
CA LYS A 179 -7.51 13.55 -14.33
C LYS A 179 -8.65 12.85 -13.60
N GLY A 180 -8.92 13.31 -12.37
CA GLY A 180 -10.00 12.78 -11.54
C GLY A 180 -9.71 11.47 -10.81
N LYS A 181 -8.54 10.84 -11.03
CA LYS A 181 -8.14 9.58 -10.35
C LYS A 181 -6.88 9.73 -9.51
N ALA A 182 -5.75 10.11 -10.11
CA ALA A 182 -4.46 10.16 -9.42
C ALA A 182 -3.59 11.37 -9.81
N GLY A 183 -4.09 12.27 -10.71
CA GLY A 183 -3.30 13.39 -11.22
C GLY A 183 -2.13 12.93 -12.10
N LEU A 184 -1.07 13.75 -12.13
CA LEU A 184 0.13 13.49 -12.92
C LEU A 184 0.89 12.29 -12.35
N GLN A 185 1.13 11.28 -13.18
CA GLN A 185 1.87 10.07 -12.84
C GLN A 185 3.01 9.85 -13.82
N THR A 186 4.13 9.36 -13.31
CA THR A 186 5.26 8.93 -14.14
C THR A 186 5.12 7.45 -14.49
N ILE A 187 5.18 7.15 -15.77
CA ILE A 187 5.14 5.80 -16.32
C ILE A 187 6.51 5.48 -16.88
N THR A 188 7.09 4.37 -16.48
CA THR A 188 8.35 3.89 -17.03
C THR A 188 8.07 2.87 -18.13
N MET A 189 8.42 3.24 -19.36
CA MET A 189 8.41 2.32 -20.50
C MET A 189 9.76 1.63 -20.56
N MET A 190 9.78 0.31 -20.62
CA MET A 190 10.97 -0.52 -20.79
C MET A 190 10.82 -1.36 -22.04
N VAL A 191 11.85 -1.36 -22.90
CA VAL A 191 11.86 -2.13 -24.14
C VAL A 191 13.07 -3.04 -24.15
N THR A 192 12.84 -4.34 -24.31
CA THR A 192 13.88 -5.35 -24.43
C THR A 192 14.17 -5.69 -25.90
N SER A 193 15.43 -6.00 -26.19
CA SER A 193 15.83 -6.55 -27.48
C SER A 193 15.52 -8.05 -27.60
N GLY A 194 15.29 -8.73 -26.46
CA GLY A 194 14.90 -10.13 -26.36
C GLY A 194 13.38 -10.34 -26.40
N GLU A 195 12.95 -11.55 -26.13
CA GLU A 195 11.54 -11.93 -26.04
C GLU A 195 10.94 -11.66 -24.65
N ASP A 196 11.81 -11.50 -23.63
CA ASP A 196 11.45 -11.26 -22.25
C ASP A 196 12.49 -10.42 -21.52
N PHE A 197 12.23 -10.14 -20.24
CA PHE A 197 13.14 -9.42 -19.35
C PHE A 197 13.88 -10.35 -18.38
N ASN A 198 13.71 -11.66 -18.51
CA ASN A 198 14.40 -12.63 -17.67
C ASN A 198 15.92 -12.63 -17.91
N PRO A 199 16.72 -12.84 -16.89
CA PRO A 199 16.35 -13.08 -15.48
C PRO A 199 16.23 -11.82 -14.62
N PHE A 200 16.13 -10.62 -15.19
CA PHE A 200 16.19 -9.34 -14.46
C PHE A 200 14.83 -8.88 -13.94
N ILE A 201 13.76 -9.12 -14.71
CA ILE A 201 12.39 -8.81 -14.32
C ILE A 201 11.52 -9.99 -14.69
N THR A 202 10.82 -10.54 -13.70
CA THR A 202 9.81 -11.57 -13.91
C THR A 202 8.45 -10.91 -14.06
N LEU A 203 7.85 -11.04 -15.23
CA LEU A 203 6.49 -10.59 -15.49
C LEU A 203 5.54 -11.74 -15.22
N GLU A 204 4.58 -11.56 -14.31
CA GLU A 204 3.64 -12.61 -13.94
C GLU A 204 2.22 -12.08 -13.72
N GLU A 205 1.25 -12.97 -13.91
CA GLU A 205 -0.15 -12.79 -13.57
C GLU A 205 -0.68 -14.04 -12.88
N ASN A 206 -1.09 -13.93 -11.62
CA ASN A 206 -1.59 -15.05 -10.80
C ASN A 206 -0.62 -16.25 -10.76
N GLY A 207 0.70 -15.99 -10.66
CA GLY A 207 1.75 -17.00 -10.62
C GLY A 207 2.05 -17.65 -11.99
N ARG A 208 1.50 -17.10 -13.08
CA ARG A 208 1.83 -17.51 -14.44
C ARG A 208 2.74 -16.49 -15.09
N GLU A 209 3.89 -16.94 -15.55
CA GLU A 209 4.85 -16.09 -16.24
C GLU A 209 4.31 -15.59 -17.59
N LEU A 210 4.57 -14.31 -17.88
CA LEU A 210 4.12 -13.62 -19.08
C LEU A 210 5.32 -13.30 -19.97
N GLN A 211 5.14 -13.43 -21.29
CA GLN A 211 6.10 -13.02 -22.30
C GLN A 211 5.66 -11.72 -22.97
N VAL A 212 6.63 -10.90 -23.36
CA VAL A 212 6.40 -9.64 -24.06
C VAL A 212 6.31 -9.92 -25.56
N THR A 213 5.14 -10.39 -26.00
CA THR A 213 4.84 -10.67 -27.40
C THR A 213 3.91 -9.58 -27.94
N ASN A 214 3.39 -9.65 -29.08
CA ASN A 214 2.40 -8.84 -29.81
C ASN A 214 1.62 -7.75 -29.03
N GLY A 215 2.29 -6.83 -28.34
CA GLY A 215 1.68 -5.74 -27.57
C GLY A 215 2.45 -5.46 -26.27
N ALA A 216 1.87 -4.58 -25.44
CA ALA A 216 2.44 -4.20 -24.16
C ALA A 216 2.00 -5.13 -23.03
N VAL A 217 2.92 -5.47 -22.14
CA VAL A 217 2.58 -5.93 -20.79
C VAL A 217 2.56 -4.71 -19.88
N VAL A 218 1.44 -4.48 -19.20
CA VAL A 218 1.20 -3.26 -18.43
C VAL A 218 1.07 -3.61 -16.94
N SER A 219 1.66 -2.81 -16.06
CA SER A 219 1.47 -3.01 -14.62
C SER A 219 0.01 -2.85 -14.21
N GLN A 220 -0.46 -3.70 -13.30
CA GLN A 220 -1.85 -3.75 -12.85
C GLN A 220 -2.39 -2.39 -12.40
N LYS A 221 -1.59 -1.61 -11.66
CA LYS A 221 -1.99 -0.28 -11.19
C LYS A 221 -2.17 0.71 -12.33
N LEU A 222 -1.28 0.68 -13.33
CA LEU A 222 -1.41 1.52 -14.53
C LEU A 222 -2.66 1.16 -15.34
N ALA A 223 -2.95 -0.14 -15.51
CA ALA A 223 -4.16 -0.59 -16.20
C ALA A 223 -5.43 -0.07 -15.50
N GLN A 224 -5.48 -0.11 -14.16
CA GLN A 224 -6.58 0.46 -13.38
C GLN A 224 -6.73 1.97 -13.55
N LEU A 225 -5.62 2.73 -13.51
CA LEU A 225 -5.63 4.19 -13.69
C LEU A 225 -6.08 4.58 -15.09
N ALA A 226 -5.59 3.90 -16.11
CA ALA A 226 -5.96 4.11 -17.51
C ALA A 226 -7.35 3.55 -17.85
N SER A 227 -7.96 2.73 -16.98
CA SER A 227 -9.22 1.99 -17.24
C SER A 227 -9.14 1.13 -18.49
N VAL A 228 -8.01 0.41 -18.66
CA VAL A 228 -7.78 -0.53 -19.77
C VAL A 228 -7.73 -1.95 -19.29
N THR A 229 -8.16 -2.86 -20.15
CA THR A 229 -8.10 -4.31 -19.96
C THR A 229 -7.29 -4.97 -21.09
N ILE A 230 -7.05 -6.28 -20.98
CA ILE A 230 -6.35 -7.02 -22.02
C ILE A 230 -7.14 -6.92 -23.34
N GLY A 231 -6.45 -6.54 -24.40
CA GLY A 231 -7.01 -6.30 -25.73
C GLY A 231 -7.31 -4.83 -26.05
N ASP A 232 -7.44 -3.99 -25.04
CA ASP A 232 -7.65 -2.54 -25.19
C ASP A 232 -6.37 -1.84 -25.68
N LYS A 233 -6.53 -0.56 -26.01
CA LYS A 233 -5.41 0.31 -26.41
C LYS A 233 -5.09 1.29 -25.29
N LEU A 234 -3.83 1.35 -24.91
CA LEU A 234 -3.27 2.34 -24.00
C LEU A 234 -2.59 3.44 -24.81
N GLU A 235 -3.02 4.67 -24.65
CA GLU A 235 -2.39 5.83 -25.25
C GLU A 235 -1.20 6.29 -24.38
N LEU A 236 -0.01 6.31 -24.96
CA LEU A 236 1.21 6.82 -24.33
C LEU A 236 2.00 7.64 -25.36
N ASP A 237 2.44 8.82 -24.97
CA ASP A 237 3.27 9.69 -25.81
C ASP A 237 2.64 9.96 -27.20
N GLY A 238 1.29 10.10 -27.24
CA GLY A 238 0.52 10.31 -28.45
C GLY A 238 0.40 9.10 -29.38
N LYS A 239 0.77 7.90 -28.90
CA LYS A 239 0.66 6.63 -29.63
C LYS A 239 -0.22 5.64 -28.89
N GLU A 240 -0.99 4.88 -29.64
CA GLU A 240 -1.83 3.81 -29.12
C GLU A 240 -1.07 2.48 -29.14
N ILE A 241 -0.97 1.82 -27.99
CA ILE A 241 -0.30 0.54 -27.80
C ILE A 241 -1.35 -0.47 -27.35
N LYS A 242 -1.44 -1.62 -28.01
CA LYS A 242 -2.34 -2.71 -27.59
C LYS A 242 -1.84 -3.33 -26.29
N VAL A 243 -2.72 -3.50 -25.30
CA VAL A 243 -2.42 -4.22 -24.06
C VAL A 243 -2.54 -5.72 -24.32
N ALA A 244 -1.42 -6.42 -24.29
CA ALA A 244 -1.37 -7.86 -24.51
C ALA A 244 -1.58 -8.64 -23.21
N ALA A 245 -1.05 -8.14 -22.08
CA ALA A 245 -1.21 -8.73 -20.76
C ALA A 245 -1.09 -7.66 -19.66
N ILE A 246 -1.53 -8.01 -18.46
CA ILE A 246 -1.41 -7.15 -17.27
C ILE A 246 -0.58 -7.93 -16.24
N SER A 247 0.57 -7.37 -15.85
CA SER A 247 1.48 -7.99 -14.88
C SER A 247 1.24 -7.45 -13.47
N GLU A 248 1.38 -8.32 -12.48
CA GLU A 248 1.46 -7.92 -11.09
C GLU A 248 2.69 -7.04 -10.90
N ASN A 249 2.49 -5.88 -10.28
CA ASN A 249 3.56 -4.96 -9.94
C ASN A 249 3.04 -4.03 -8.84
N TYR A 250 3.72 -4.01 -7.71
CA TYR A 250 3.25 -3.32 -6.50
C TYR A 250 3.76 -1.89 -6.39
N VAL A 251 4.89 -1.58 -7.05
CA VAL A 251 5.54 -0.27 -6.98
C VAL A 251 5.78 0.27 -8.38
N GLY A 252 5.35 1.51 -8.63
CA GLY A 252 5.53 2.20 -9.91
C GLY A 252 4.51 1.82 -10.98
N HIS A 253 4.63 2.50 -12.12
CA HIS A 253 3.79 2.29 -13.29
C HIS A 253 4.68 1.93 -14.47
N PHE A 254 4.54 0.70 -14.96
CA PHE A 254 5.43 0.17 -15.98
C PHE A 254 4.67 -0.27 -17.22
N VAL A 255 5.32 -0.10 -18.37
CA VAL A 255 4.92 -0.66 -19.65
C VAL A 255 6.13 -1.38 -20.23
N TYR A 256 5.98 -2.66 -20.45
CA TYR A 256 7.02 -3.54 -20.98
C TYR A 256 6.72 -3.88 -22.44
N LEU A 257 7.68 -3.68 -23.32
CA LEU A 257 7.58 -3.92 -24.75
C LEU A 257 8.79 -4.71 -25.23
N ASN A 258 8.59 -5.47 -26.31
CA ASN A 258 9.73 -5.91 -27.11
C ASN A 258 10.03 -4.89 -28.21
N ARG A 259 11.22 -4.96 -28.79
CA ARG A 259 11.69 -4.06 -29.84
C ARG A 259 10.76 -4.03 -31.06
N ALA A 260 10.27 -5.17 -31.49
CA ALA A 260 9.38 -5.26 -32.65
C ALA A 260 8.06 -4.49 -32.44
N THR A 261 7.44 -4.65 -31.28
CA THR A 261 6.22 -3.90 -30.93
C THR A 261 6.50 -2.38 -30.83
N TYR A 262 7.64 -1.99 -30.24
CA TYR A 262 8.01 -0.60 -30.16
C TYR A 262 8.19 0.02 -31.57
N GLU A 263 8.92 -0.64 -32.45
CA GLU A 263 9.13 -0.18 -33.84
C GLU A 263 7.83 -0.09 -34.63
N GLN A 264 6.92 -1.04 -34.44
CA GLN A 264 5.61 -1.02 -35.07
C GLN A 264 4.77 0.19 -34.61
N VAL A 265 4.85 0.57 -33.34
CA VAL A 265 4.04 1.66 -32.77
C VAL A 265 4.67 3.04 -33.02
N TYR A 266 5.97 3.16 -32.81
CA TYR A 266 6.68 4.44 -32.86
C TYR A 266 7.32 4.73 -34.21
N GLY A 267 7.50 3.73 -35.07
CA GLY A 267 8.12 3.89 -36.40
C GLY A 267 9.64 4.09 -36.38
N THR A 268 10.27 3.95 -35.24
CA THR A 268 11.73 4.12 -35.05
C THR A 268 12.27 3.00 -34.17
N SER A 269 13.51 2.58 -34.40
CA SER A 269 14.16 1.61 -33.53
C SER A 269 14.62 2.28 -32.24
N PRO A 270 14.32 1.70 -31.06
CA PRO A 270 14.77 2.24 -29.78
C PRO A 270 16.29 2.06 -29.66
N GLN A 271 16.97 3.11 -29.18
CA GLN A 271 18.38 3.01 -28.82
C GLN A 271 18.48 2.69 -27.33
N ASP A 272 19.09 1.55 -27.02
CA ASP A 272 19.26 1.14 -25.63
C ASP A 272 20.09 2.18 -24.87
N ASN A 273 19.60 2.56 -23.69
CA ASN A 273 20.15 3.63 -22.88
C ASN A 273 20.24 3.29 -21.40
N THR A 274 19.90 2.07 -21.03
CA THR A 274 19.79 1.66 -19.64
C THR A 274 20.24 0.22 -19.48
N TYR A 275 20.95 -0.05 -18.39
CA TYR A 275 21.42 -1.39 -18.05
C TYR A 275 20.76 -1.82 -16.75
N LEU A 276 20.14 -3.00 -16.77
CA LEU A 276 19.71 -3.72 -15.59
C LEU A 276 20.87 -4.61 -15.14
N VAL A 277 21.28 -4.51 -13.88
CA VAL A 277 22.51 -5.14 -13.41
C VAL A 277 22.22 -6.08 -12.25
N LYS A 278 22.74 -7.31 -12.32
CA LYS A 278 22.79 -8.27 -11.23
C LYS A 278 24.19 -8.38 -10.66
N LEU A 279 24.27 -8.34 -9.32
CA LEU A 279 25.52 -8.52 -8.59
C LEU A 279 25.69 -9.99 -8.20
N LYS A 280 26.95 -10.45 -8.07
CA LYS A 280 27.26 -11.83 -7.60
C LYS A 280 26.80 -12.05 -6.17
N GLU A 281 27.07 -11.08 -5.30
CA GLU A 281 26.61 -11.05 -3.91
C GLU A 281 26.11 -9.64 -3.59
N PRO A 282 24.81 -9.44 -3.43
CA PRO A 282 24.25 -8.13 -3.06
C PRO A 282 24.53 -7.84 -1.57
N THR A 283 25.74 -7.39 -1.28
CA THR A 283 26.12 -6.90 0.05
C THR A 283 26.09 -5.36 0.08
N PRO A 284 25.90 -4.73 1.26
CA PRO A 284 25.94 -3.27 1.36
C PRO A 284 27.23 -2.65 0.78
N SER A 285 28.35 -3.35 0.92
CA SER A 285 29.64 -2.89 0.36
C SER A 285 29.77 -2.98 -1.15
N ASN A 286 28.90 -3.73 -1.83
CA ASN A 286 28.90 -3.90 -3.29
C ASN A 286 27.83 -3.05 -3.97
N THR A 287 26.96 -2.38 -3.17
CA THR A 287 25.88 -1.53 -3.68
C THR A 287 26.13 -0.04 -3.47
N GLU A 288 27.17 0.33 -2.73
CA GLU A 288 27.69 1.71 -2.60
C GLU A 288 28.73 2.00 -3.69
#